data_e2e3a1a631d390ecfe21461bcaff1955
#
_entry.id   e2e3a1a631d390ecfe21461bcaff1955
#
_cell.length_a   1.000
_cell.length_b   1.000
_cell.length_c   1.000
_cell.angle_alpha   90.00
_cell.angle_beta   90.00
_cell.angle_gamma   90.00
#
_symmetry.space_group_name_H-M   'P 1'
#
loop_
_entity.id
_entity.type
_entity.pdbx_description
1 polymer ?
#
loop_
_entity_poly.entity_id
_entity_poly.type
_entity_poly.pdbx_seq_one_letter_code
_entity_poly.pdbx_strand_id
1 'polypeptide(L)'
;MGVAALISWFVTAFVGLYLVAVWLIENDVTHRGAAASRLPAPVILGHVLLALSGLAVWVIHLLSHSSMLGWSALGMLVAIGALGLTMFTRWIPVHIAYVAAESGKHGRRVADYDFPAERAFPLPVVVGHGLLASTTVTLVVLAMIGVGGG
;
A
#
# COMPACT_ATOMS: atom_id res chain seq x y z
N MET A 1 -11.38 -15.09 14.18
CA MET A 1 -10.48 -14.53 13.12
C MET A 1 -10.98 -13.21 12.54
N GLY A 2 -12.29 -12.98 12.37
CA GLY A 2 -12.84 -11.78 11.74
C GLY A 2 -12.39 -10.44 12.34
N VAL A 3 -12.39 -10.33 13.69
CA VAL A 3 -11.92 -9.13 14.40
C VAL A 3 -10.40 -8.93 14.23
N ALA A 4 -9.62 -10.01 14.25
CA ALA A 4 -8.18 -9.92 14.00
C ALA A 4 -7.87 -9.41 12.58
N ALA A 5 -8.63 -9.86 11.58
CA ALA A 5 -8.57 -9.36 10.21
C ALA A 5 -8.90 -7.85 10.14
N LEU A 6 -9.95 -7.42 10.87
CA LEU A 6 -10.34 -6.01 10.96
C LEU A 6 -9.22 -5.15 11.53
N ILE A 7 -8.62 -5.56 12.65
CA ILE A 7 -7.52 -4.83 13.29
C ILE A 7 -6.31 -4.76 12.34
N SER A 8 -5.93 -5.88 11.74
CA SER A 8 -4.82 -5.94 10.78
C SER A 8 -5.07 -5.01 9.59
N TRP A 9 -6.29 -5.02 9.03
CA TRP A 9 -6.66 -4.15 7.91
C TRP A 9 -6.59 -2.67 8.30
N PHE A 10 -7.08 -2.33 9.49
CA PHE A 10 -7.04 -0.97 10.01
C PHE A 10 -5.60 -0.45 10.13
N VAL A 11 -4.71 -1.26 10.73
CA VAL A 11 -3.29 -0.92 10.86
C VAL A 11 -2.64 -0.79 9.48
N THR A 12 -2.93 -1.70 8.55
CA THR A 12 -2.45 -1.64 7.17
C THR A 12 -2.89 -0.34 6.48
N ALA A 13 -4.16 0.05 6.64
CA ALA A 13 -4.70 1.28 6.08
C ALA A 13 -4.00 2.53 6.63
N PHE A 14 -3.73 2.60 7.93
CA PHE A 14 -2.97 3.71 8.54
C PHE A 14 -1.56 3.84 7.97
N VAL A 15 -0.84 2.72 7.86
CA VAL A 15 0.51 2.72 7.26
C VAL A 15 0.45 3.14 5.80
N GLY A 16 -0.58 2.70 5.06
CA GLY A 16 -0.82 3.12 3.68
C GLY A 16 -1.11 4.62 3.54
N LEU A 17 -1.93 5.18 4.43
CA LEU A 17 -2.21 6.63 4.46
C LEU A 17 -0.96 7.46 4.77
N TYR A 18 -0.07 6.97 5.63
CA TYR A 18 1.24 7.60 5.84
C TYR A 18 2.05 7.66 4.54
N LEU A 19 2.12 6.56 3.76
CA LEU A 19 2.82 6.56 2.47
C LEU A 19 2.18 7.53 1.46
N VAL A 20 0.85 7.63 1.45
CA VAL A 20 0.14 8.62 0.62
C VAL A 20 0.49 10.05 1.05
N ALA A 21 0.55 10.33 2.36
CA ALA A 21 0.92 11.65 2.87
C ALA A 21 2.36 12.02 2.45
N VAL A 22 3.30 11.09 2.57
CA VAL A 22 4.69 11.30 2.09
C VAL A 22 4.69 11.59 0.59
N TRP A 23 3.95 10.80 -0.21
CA TRP A 23 3.87 11.01 -1.65
C TRP A 23 3.27 12.38 -2.01
N LEU A 24 2.22 12.82 -1.32
CA LEU A 24 1.58 14.13 -1.57
C LEU A 24 2.52 15.28 -1.27
N ILE A 25 3.23 15.22 -0.14
CA ILE A 25 4.18 16.27 0.28
C ILE A 25 5.33 16.36 -0.72
N GLU A 26 5.94 15.25 -1.06
CA GLU A 26 7.08 15.22 -1.97
C GLU A 26 6.67 15.58 -3.41
N ASN A 27 5.48 15.15 -3.85
CA ASN A 27 4.99 15.48 -5.19
C ASN A 27 4.69 16.99 -5.35
N ASP A 28 4.20 17.66 -4.31
CA ASP A 28 3.99 19.12 -4.34
C ASP A 28 5.33 19.89 -4.38
N VAL A 29 6.30 19.44 -3.61
CA VAL A 29 7.67 20.03 -3.59
C VAL A 29 8.37 19.80 -4.95
N THR A 30 8.17 18.65 -5.58
CA THR A 30 8.83 18.27 -6.83
C THR A 30 8.21 18.90 -8.08
N HIS A 31 6.92 19.28 -8.07
CA HIS A 31 6.29 20.00 -9.19
C HIS A 31 6.94 21.34 -9.53
N ARG A 32 7.82 21.83 -8.67
CA ARG A 32 8.60 23.07 -8.90
C ARG A 32 9.92 22.85 -9.66
N GLY A 33 10.16 21.64 -10.23
CA GLY A 33 11.36 21.37 -11.05
C GLY A 33 11.85 19.93 -11.11
N ALA A 34 11.18 18.98 -10.47
CA ALA A 34 11.64 17.60 -10.37
C ALA A 34 10.89 16.61 -11.29
N ALA A 35 11.47 15.42 -11.49
CA ALA A 35 10.89 14.36 -12.32
C ALA A 35 9.49 13.97 -11.85
N ALA A 36 8.57 13.82 -12.81
CA ALA A 36 7.22 13.35 -12.53
C ALA A 36 7.22 11.99 -11.82
N SER A 37 6.34 11.82 -10.84
CA SER A 37 6.16 10.54 -10.14
C SER A 37 5.93 9.40 -11.13
N ARG A 38 6.59 8.26 -10.92
CA ARG A 38 6.37 7.02 -11.69
C ARG A 38 5.12 6.27 -11.23
N LEU A 39 4.55 6.69 -10.11
CA LEU A 39 3.29 6.15 -9.61
C LEU A 39 2.13 6.96 -10.17
N PRO A 40 1.29 6.38 -11.05
CA PRO A 40 0.14 7.09 -11.60
C PRO A 40 -0.85 7.44 -10.49
N ALA A 41 -1.23 8.72 -10.37
CA ALA A 41 -2.19 9.17 -9.37
C ALA A 41 -3.51 8.36 -9.37
N PRO A 42 -4.10 7.96 -10.51
CA PRO A 42 -5.29 7.10 -10.52
C PRO A 42 -5.08 5.74 -9.87
N VAL A 43 -3.86 5.16 -9.95
CA VAL A 43 -3.54 3.87 -9.32
C VAL A 43 -3.47 4.04 -7.80
N ILE A 44 -2.81 5.09 -7.32
CA ILE A 44 -2.73 5.40 -5.88
C ILE A 44 -4.14 5.64 -5.32
N LEU A 45 -4.92 6.52 -5.96
CA LEU A 45 -6.27 6.85 -5.52
C LEU A 45 -7.20 5.63 -5.59
N GLY A 46 -7.14 4.84 -6.66
CA GLY A 46 -7.90 3.61 -6.80
C GLY A 46 -7.58 2.59 -5.71
N HIS A 47 -6.28 2.42 -5.38
CA HIS A 47 -5.85 1.55 -4.28
C HIS A 47 -6.41 2.02 -2.94
N VAL A 48 -6.31 3.30 -2.62
CA VAL A 48 -6.82 3.88 -1.36
C VAL A 48 -8.34 3.75 -1.27
N LEU A 49 -9.07 4.14 -2.31
CA LEU A 49 -10.53 4.08 -2.33
C LEU A 49 -11.03 2.63 -2.18
N LEU A 50 -10.42 1.69 -2.90
CA LEU A 50 -10.74 0.26 -2.75
C LEU A 50 -10.42 -0.25 -1.35
N ALA A 51 -9.28 0.17 -0.74
CA ALA A 51 -8.90 -0.25 0.60
C ALA A 51 -9.89 0.22 1.65
N LEU A 52 -10.33 1.48 1.58
CA LEU A 52 -11.32 2.05 2.50
C LEU A 52 -12.71 1.45 2.28
N SER A 53 -13.14 1.29 1.03
CA SER A 53 -14.43 0.67 0.70
C SER A 53 -14.46 -0.79 1.12
N GLY A 54 -13.39 -1.56 0.86
CA GLY A 54 -13.29 -2.95 1.27
C GLY A 54 -13.31 -3.11 2.79
N LEU A 55 -12.62 -2.21 3.52
CA LEU A 55 -12.68 -2.17 4.98
C LEU A 55 -14.11 -1.93 5.49
N ALA A 56 -14.83 -0.97 4.88
CA ALA A 56 -16.24 -0.72 5.23
C ALA A 56 -17.13 -1.95 4.96
N VAL A 57 -16.96 -2.61 3.82
CA VAL A 57 -17.68 -3.85 3.48
C VAL A 57 -17.36 -4.96 4.49
N TRP A 58 -16.09 -5.08 4.92
CA TRP A 58 -15.70 -6.05 5.94
C TRP A 58 -16.36 -5.77 7.30
N VAL A 59 -16.43 -4.52 7.72
CA VAL A 59 -17.16 -4.12 8.95
C VAL A 59 -18.63 -4.51 8.84
N ILE A 60 -19.28 -4.20 7.72
CA ILE A 60 -20.69 -4.55 7.50
C ILE A 60 -20.88 -6.07 7.50
N HIS A 61 -19.94 -6.84 6.92
CA HIS A 61 -19.93 -8.31 6.99
C HIS A 61 -19.93 -8.81 8.44
N LEU A 62 -19.06 -8.26 9.28
CA LEU A 62 -18.98 -8.65 10.70
C LEU A 62 -20.25 -8.35 11.48
N LEU A 63 -20.96 -7.27 11.14
CA LEU A 63 -22.20 -6.86 11.81
C LEU A 63 -23.43 -7.64 11.29
N SER A 64 -23.47 -7.92 9.98
CA SER A 64 -24.64 -8.55 9.33
C SER A 64 -24.53 -10.06 9.19
N HIS A 65 -23.34 -10.62 9.44
CA HIS A 65 -23.01 -12.04 9.19
C HIS A 65 -23.28 -12.52 7.76
N SER A 66 -23.35 -11.60 6.79
CA SER A 66 -23.58 -11.90 5.40
C SER A 66 -22.32 -12.45 4.74
N SER A 67 -22.33 -13.74 4.35
CA SER A 67 -21.20 -14.37 3.65
C SER A 67 -20.89 -13.71 2.31
N MET A 68 -21.92 -13.21 1.61
CA MET A 68 -21.73 -12.51 0.34
C MET A 68 -20.85 -11.26 0.50
N LEU A 69 -21.05 -10.48 1.56
CA LEU A 69 -20.22 -9.29 1.84
C LEU A 69 -18.78 -9.67 2.20
N GLY A 70 -18.58 -10.77 2.94
CA GLY A 70 -17.25 -11.29 3.24
C GLY A 70 -16.45 -11.67 1.98
N TRP A 71 -17.08 -12.41 1.05
CA TRP A 71 -16.47 -12.76 -0.24
C TRP A 71 -16.23 -11.53 -1.12
N SER A 72 -17.14 -10.55 -1.08
CA SER A 72 -16.94 -9.28 -1.78
C SER A 72 -15.73 -8.51 -1.24
N ALA A 73 -15.57 -8.42 0.08
CA ALA A 73 -14.41 -7.81 0.72
C ALA A 73 -13.10 -8.50 0.34
N LEU A 74 -13.09 -9.85 0.28
CA LEU A 74 -11.94 -10.62 -0.18
C LEU A 74 -11.61 -10.33 -1.65
N GLY A 75 -12.62 -10.25 -2.52
CA GLY A 75 -12.44 -9.86 -3.93
C GLY A 75 -11.81 -8.46 -4.06
N MET A 76 -12.26 -7.51 -3.25
CA MET A 76 -11.66 -6.17 -3.19
C MET A 76 -10.21 -6.22 -2.71
N LEU A 77 -9.88 -7.04 -1.69
CA LEU A 77 -8.50 -7.23 -1.23
C LEU A 77 -7.57 -7.77 -2.33
N VAL A 78 -8.05 -8.68 -3.15
CA VAL A 78 -7.26 -9.18 -4.30
C VAL A 78 -6.96 -8.05 -5.28
N ALA A 79 -7.95 -7.21 -5.60
CA ALA A 79 -7.76 -6.04 -6.47
C ALA A 79 -6.81 -5.01 -5.84
N ILE A 80 -6.95 -4.74 -4.54
CA ILE A 80 -6.04 -3.87 -3.77
C ILE A 80 -4.61 -4.41 -3.83
N GLY A 81 -4.43 -5.72 -3.63
CA GLY A 81 -3.13 -6.39 -3.70
C GLY A 81 -2.48 -6.25 -5.08
N ALA A 82 -3.25 -6.41 -6.16
CA ALA A 82 -2.76 -6.24 -7.53
C ALA A 82 -2.29 -4.80 -7.80
N LEU A 83 -3.06 -3.80 -7.35
CA LEU A 83 -2.66 -2.39 -7.45
C LEU A 83 -1.43 -2.10 -6.60
N GLY A 84 -1.37 -2.61 -5.36
CA GLY A 84 -0.21 -2.49 -4.47
C GLY A 84 1.06 -3.11 -5.06
N LEU A 85 0.95 -4.29 -5.65
CA LEU A 85 2.07 -4.94 -6.34
C LEU A 85 2.54 -4.13 -7.56
N THR A 86 1.61 -3.54 -8.31
CA THR A 86 1.94 -2.64 -9.43
C THR A 86 2.72 -1.42 -8.96
N MET A 87 2.33 -0.81 -7.85
CA MET A 87 3.07 0.32 -7.26
C MET A 87 4.44 -0.12 -6.74
N PHE A 88 4.51 -1.26 -6.06
CA PHE A 88 5.75 -1.81 -5.53
C PHE A 88 6.79 -2.09 -6.62
N THR A 89 6.38 -2.73 -7.71
CA THR A 89 7.28 -3.02 -8.84
C THR A 89 7.80 -1.76 -9.54
N ARG A 90 7.02 -0.68 -9.54
CA ARG A 90 7.45 0.62 -10.07
C ARG A 90 8.36 1.39 -9.11
N TRP A 91 8.18 1.21 -7.81
CA TRP A 91 8.98 1.86 -6.77
C TRP A 91 10.38 1.24 -6.62
N ILE A 92 10.54 -0.09 -6.71
CA ILE A 92 11.82 -0.78 -6.52
C ILE A 92 12.98 -0.16 -7.31
N PRO A 93 12.88 0.07 -8.64
CA PRO A 93 13.98 0.63 -9.41
C PRO A 93 14.34 2.06 -8.98
N VAL A 94 13.36 2.85 -8.52
CA VAL A 94 13.61 4.20 -8.00
C VAL A 94 14.41 4.12 -6.70
N HIS A 95 14.01 3.25 -5.80
CA HIS A 95 14.69 3.05 -4.52
C HIS A 95 16.14 2.56 -4.71
N ILE A 96 16.37 1.57 -5.58
CA ILE A 96 17.71 1.04 -5.88
C ILE A 96 18.59 2.14 -6.49
N ALA A 97 18.07 2.92 -7.44
CA ALA A 97 18.81 4.01 -8.06
C ALA A 97 19.17 5.12 -7.05
N TYR A 98 18.23 5.46 -6.14
CA TYR A 98 18.45 6.44 -5.09
C TYR A 98 19.56 5.99 -4.13
N VAL A 99 19.48 4.76 -3.59
CA VAL A 99 20.49 4.21 -2.68
C VAL A 99 21.87 4.09 -3.35
N ALA A 100 21.91 3.74 -4.64
CA ALA A 100 23.15 3.69 -5.41
C ALA A 100 23.79 5.07 -5.59
N ALA A 101 22.98 6.11 -5.83
CA ALA A 101 23.47 7.50 -5.91
C ALA A 101 23.95 8.03 -4.56
N GLU A 102 23.21 7.73 -3.47
CA GLU A 102 23.59 8.11 -2.10
C GLU A 102 24.91 7.47 -1.66
N SER A 103 25.17 6.23 -2.07
CA SER A 103 26.41 5.52 -1.76
C SER A 103 27.62 5.97 -2.60
N GLY A 104 27.46 6.90 -3.54
CA GLY A 104 28.53 7.43 -4.38
C GLY A 104 29.19 6.41 -5.34
N LYS A 105 28.62 5.22 -5.46
CA LYS A 105 29.21 4.08 -6.22
C LYS A 105 29.46 4.37 -7.71
N HIS A 106 28.87 5.43 -8.27
CA HIS A 106 29.01 5.78 -9.69
C HIS A 106 29.63 7.16 -9.90
N GLY A 107 30.28 7.74 -8.88
CA GLY A 107 30.95 9.05 -8.99
C GLY A 107 30.01 10.25 -9.15
N ARG A 108 28.69 10.04 -9.09
CA ARG A 108 27.65 11.07 -9.15
C ARG A 108 26.97 11.19 -7.80
N ARG A 109 26.63 12.42 -7.42
CA ARG A 109 25.91 12.70 -6.17
C ARG A 109 24.40 12.68 -6.38
N VAL A 110 23.64 12.50 -5.31
CA VAL A 110 22.15 12.58 -5.35
C VAL A 110 21.66 13.87 -5.98
N ALA A 111 22.38 15.00 -5.74
CA ALA A 111 22.07 16.30 -6.33
C ALA A 111 22.15 16.37 -7.86
N ASP A 112 22.87 15.43 -8.49
CA ASP A 112 23.02 15.37 -9.96
C ASP A 112 21.84 14.64 -10.63
N TYR A 113 20.89 14.13 -9.85
CA TYR A 113 19.74 13.36 -10.34
C TYR A 113 18.42 14.00 -9.94
N ASP A 114 17.50 14.03 -10.87
CA ASP A 114 16.11 14.38 -10.63
C ASP A 114 15.33 13.11 -10.27
N PHE A 115 15.20 12.83 -8.97
CA PHE A 115 14.49 11.66 -8.48
C PHE A 115 13.00 11.94 -8.28
N PRO A 116 12.10 11.00 -8.63
CA PRO A 116 10.67 11.12 -8.39
C PRO A 116 10.32 11.11 -6.90
N ALA A 117 9.10 11.59 -6.57
CA ALA A 117 8.61 11.76 -5.19
C ALA A 117 8.69 10.47 -4.34
N GLU A 118 8.45 9.32 -4.94
CA GLU A 118 8.49 8.01 -4.27
C GLU A 118 9.89 7.59 -3.78
N ARG A 119 10.96 8.33 -4.10
CA ARG A 119 12.30 8.14 -3.48
C ARG A 119 12.25 8.28 -1.95
N ALA A 120 11.35 9.13 -1.46
CA ALA A 120 11.22 9.44 -0.03
C ALA A 120 10.52 8.33 0.77
N PHE A 121 10.02 7.27 0.12
CA PHE A 121 9.39 6.17 0.83
C PHE A 121 10.41 5.37 1.65
N PRO A 122 10.26 5.31 3.00
CA PRO A 122 11.16 4.54 3.83
C PRO A 122 10.98 3.04 3.54
N LEU A 123 12.06 2.34 3.19
CA LEU A 123 12.05 0.89 2.92
C LEU A 123 11.33 0.08 4.02
N PRO A 124 11.59 0.29 5.32
CA PRO A 124 10.92 -0.49 6.37
C PRO A 124 9.40 -0.30 6.37
N VAL A 125 8.92 0.90 6.02
CA VAL A 125 7.48 1.21 5.97
C VAL A 125 6.83 0.53 4.79
N VAL A 126 7.45 0.57 3.60
CA VAL A 126 6.94 -0.10 2.39
C VAL A 126 6.87 -1.61 2.61
N VAL A 127 7.95 -2.22 3.12
CA VAL A 127 7.99 -3.65 3.42
C VAL A 127 6.99 -4.01 4.52
N GLY A 128 6.94 -3.22 5.59
CA GLY A 128 5.99 -3.41 6.70
C GLY A 128 4.53 -3.34 6.23
N HIS A 129 4.19 -2.37 5.35
CA HIS A 129 2.87 -2.27 4.75
C HIS A 129 2.52 -3.53 3.93
N GLY A 130 3.45 -4.02 3.11
CA GLY A 130 3.25 -5.24 2.34
C GLY A 130 3.05 -6.50 3.20
N LEU A 131 3.82 -6.64 4.29
CA LEU A 131 3.66 -7.74 5.25
C LEU A 131 2.31 -7.67 5.98
N LEU A 132 1.90 -6.49 6.44
CA LEU A 132 0.60 -6.26 7.07
C LEU A 132 -0.54 -6.57 6.09
N ALA A 133 -0.43 -6.13 4.83
CA ALA A 133 -1.41 -6.43 3.80
C ALA A 133 -1.54 -7.95 3.56
N SER A 134 -0.42 -8.66 3.46
CA SER A 134 -0.40 -10.13 3.32
C SER A 134 -1.03 -10.83 4.53
N THR A 135 -0.74 -10.34 5.74
CA THR A 135 -1.37 -10.83 6.97
C THR A 135 -2.86 -10.59 6.96
N THR A 136 -3.32 -9.42 6.52
CA THR A 136 -4.74 -9.08 6.41
C THR A 136 -5.47 -10.03 5.45
N VAL A 137 -4.91 -10.26 4.26
CA VAL A 137 -5.47 -11.22 3.29
C VAL A 137 -5.57 -12.62 3.90
N THR A 138 -4.51 -13.10 4.54
CA THR A 138 -4.50 -14.41 5.20
C THR A 138 -5.58 -14.51 6.26
N LEU A 139 -5.71 -13.53 7.15
CA LEU A 139 -6.72 -13.51 8.20
C LEU A 139 -8.16 -13.47 7.66
N VAL A 140 -8.40 -12.70 6.59
CA VAL A 140 -9.70 -12.65 5.91
C VAL A 140 -10.02 -14.01 5.29
N VAL A 141 -9.07 -14.64 4.59
CA VAL A 141 -9.27 -15.99 4.03
C VAL A 141 -9.60 -17.01 5.13
N LEU A 142 -8.80 -17.03 6.22
CA LEU A 142 -9.04 -17.94 7.36
C LEU A 142 -10.42 -17.73 8.00
N ALA A 143 -10.84 -16.46 8.13
CA ALA A 143 -12.16 -16.13 8.64
C ALA A 143 -13.28 -16.64 7.71
N MET A 144 -13.12 -16.49 6.38
CA MET A 144 -14.12 -16.92 5.39
C MET A 144 -14.26 -18.43 5.28
N ILE A 145 -13.19 -19.20 5.50
CA ILE A 145 -13.24 -20.67 5.52
C ILE A 145 -13.55 -21.26 6.89
N GLY A 146 -13.92 -20.43 7.88
CA GLY A 146 -14.39 -20.87 9.19
C GLY A 146 -13.29 -21.24 10.19
N VAL A 147 -12.02 -20.98 9.91
CA VAL A 147 -10.93 -21.23 10.85
C VAL A 147 -11.00 -20.21 12.00
N GLY A 148 -11.12 -20.71 13.24
CA GLY A 148 -11.19 -19.89 14.46
C GLY A 148 -12.55 -19.20 14.68
N GLY A 149 -13.61 -19.73 14.10
CA GLY A 149 -14.98 -19.43 14.40
C GLY A 149 -15.51 -20.37 15.49
N GLY A 150 -15.53 -19.92 16.71
CA GLY A 150 -16.36 -20.40 17.80
C GLY A 150 -17.13 -19.20 18.29
#